data_18fcdc206d3153deb6450507985100ad
#
_entry.id   18fcdc206d3153deb6450507985100ad
#
_cell.length_a   1.000
_cell.length_b   1.000
_cell.length_c   1.000
_cell.angle_alpha   90.00
_cell.angle_beta   90.00
_cell.angle_gamma   90.00
#
_symmetry.space_group_name_H-M   'P 1'
#
loop_
_entity.id
_entity.type
_entity.pdbx_description
1 polymer ?
#
loop_
_entity_poly.entity_id
_entity_poly.type
_entity_poly.pdbx_seq_one_letter_code
_entity_poly.pdbx_strand_id
1 'polypeptide(L)'
;RELLLNQYIPFSAESDFADGHFRISVSGEYLTEGCVQVRADNEKPLKLKLRIPAWSGSARVAVNGREHTAVPGYDEVELSAGSNRIDLKFDLHPQVIRFPYPGDPDNFPAWQRRRYYEGKDTEGLVLHRGYYATVAAGPLLLSRSKLIGSTEEEMFAPSVLGNGSWKCRLVPEKMPGVFAGFKAEFTSDAGETFSCGVCDFASAGNIDSADPKLFSMFF
;
A
#
# COMPACT_ATOMS: atom_id res chain seq x y z
N ARG A 1 -8.14 5.27 -31.70
CA ARG A 1 -8.63 5.72 -30.38
C ARG A 1 -7.71 5.19 -29.29
N GLU A 2 -7.46 6.01 -28.25
CA GLU A 2 -6.65 5.66 -27.11
C GLU A 2 -7.41 5.98 -25.80
N LEU A 3 -7.36 5.05 -24.84
CA LEU A 3 -7.93 5.21 -23.51
C LEU A 3 -6.84 4.93 -22.47
N LEU A 4 -6.91 5.65 -21.33
CA LEU A 4 -5.99 5.47 -20.20
C LEU A 4 -6.76 4.94 -19.00
N LEU A 5 -6.28 3.81 -18.44
CA LEU A 5 -6.76 3.27 -17.17
C LEU A 5 -5.69 3.52 -16.09
N ASN A 6 -5.91 4.58 -15.28
CA ASN A 6 -4.96 5.05 -14.28
C ASN A 6 -5.20 4.48 -12.89
N GLN A 7 -6.42 3.99 -12.61
CA GLN A 7 -6.85 3.50 -11.31
C GLN A 7 -7.61 2.19 -11.47
N TYR A 8 -7.48 1.31 -10.50
CA TYR A 8 -8.03 -0.04 -10.51
C TYR A 8 -9.08 -0.27 -9.41
N ILE A 9 -9.71 0.80 -8.93
CA ILE A 9 -10.89 0.68 -8.07
C ILE A 9 -12.05 0.10 -8.90
N PRO A 10 -12.93 -0.74 -8.32
CA PRO A 10 -14.07 -1.27 -9.05
C PRO A 10 -14.99 -0.16 -9.58
N PHE A 11 -15.27 -0.19 -10.88
CA PHE A 11 -16.23 0.71 -11.52
C PHE A 11 -16.77 0.12 -12.83
N SER A 12 -17.82 0.73 -13.34
CA SER A 12 -18.30 0.51 -14.71
C SER A 12 -18.57 1.87 -15.36
N ALA A 13 -18.20 2.01 -16.62
CA ALA A 13 -18.45 3.20 -17.43
C ALA A 13 -18.81 2.81 -18.85
N GLU A 14 -19.63 3.64 -19.49
CA GLU A 14 -19.97 3.53 -20.90
C GLU A 14 -19.98 4.90 -21.55
N SER A 15 -19.71 4.96 -22.82
CA SER A 15 -19.69 6.20 -23.58
C SER A 15 -19.94 5.94 -25.06
N ASP A 16 -20.72 6.83 -25.65
CA ASP A 16 -20.91 6.92 -27.09
C ASP A 16 -19.92 7.94 -27.67
N PHE A 17 -19.13 7.47 -28.60
CA PHE A 17 -18.21 8.31 -29.36
C PHE A 17 -18.68 8.42 -30.80
N ALA A 18 -18.16 9.39 -31.53
CA ALA A 18 -18.55 9.58 -32.96
C ALA A 18 -18.28 8.35 -33.82
N ASP A 19 -17.39 7.45 -33.40
CA ASP A 19 -16.95 6.26 -34.13
C ASP A 19 -17.39 4.93 -33.49
N GLY A 20 -18.32 4.96 -32.52
CA GLY A 20 -18.94 3.76 -31.94
C GLY A 20 -19.02 3.75 -30.42
N HIS A 21 -19.77 2.81 -29.89
CA HIS A 21 -19.99 2.59 -28.47
C HIS A 21 -18.80 1.91 -27.80
N PHE A 22 -18.59 2.24 -26.53
CA PHE A 22 -17.58 1.62 -25.66
C PHE A 22 -18.13 1.46 -24.26
N ARG A 23 -17.88 0.28 -23.68
CA ARG A 23 -18.17 -0.01 -22.27
C ARG A 23 -16.94 -0.63 -21.63
N ILE A 24 -16.65 -0.23 -20.40
CA ILE A 24 -15.58 -0.83 -19.58
C ILE A 24 -16.09 -1.13 -18.18
N SER A 25 -15.63 -2.23 -17.60
CA SER A 25 -15.79 -2.51 -16.17
C SER A 25 -14.47 -3.00 -15.57
N VAL A 26 -14.21 -2.56 -14.36
CA VAL A 26 -13.04 -2.96 -13.56
C VAL A 26 -13.53 -3.61 -12.29
N SER A 27 -12.97 -4.75 -11.93
CA SER A 27 -13.28 -5.52 -10.73
C SER A 27 -12.04 -6.24 -10.21
N GLY A 28 -12.11 -6.82 -9.01
CA GLY A 28 -11.03 -7.61 -8.42
C GLY A 28 -10.54 -7.05 -7.09
N GLU A 29 -9.61 -7.77 -6.49
CA GLU A 29 -9.03 -7.49 -5.17
C GLU A 29 -7.68 -6.77 -5.33
N TYR A 30 -7.73 -5.56 -5.89
CA TYR A 30 -6.53 -4.78 -6.19
C TYR A 30 -5.65 -4.49 -4.97
N LEU A 31 -6.28 -4.09 -3.85
CA LEU A 31 -5.56 -3.62 -2.66
C LEU A 31 -4.99 -4.76 -1.81
N THR A 32 -5.67 -5.91 -1.76
CA THR A 32 -5.34 -7.02 -0.86
C THR A 32 -4.62 -8.16 -1.57
N GLU A 33 -4.92 -8.36 -2.84
CA GLU A 33 -4.35 -9.45 -3.62
C GLU A 33 -3.56 -8.98 -4.86
N GLY A 34 -3.69 -7.72 -5.24
CA GLY A 34 -3.10 -7.20 -6.48
C GLY A 34 -3.75 -7.74 -7.75
N CYS A 35 -4.95 -8.33 -7.64
CA CYS A 35 -5.68 -8.89 -8.77
C CYS A 35 -6.68 -7.90 -9.32
N VAL A 36 -6.66 -7.68 -10.63
CA VAL A 36 -7.62 -6.83 -11.32
C VAL A 36 -8.11 -7.54 -12.58
N GLN A 37 -9.40 -7.47 -12.81
CA GLN A 37 -10.02 -7.87 -14.05
C GLN A 37 -10.66 -6.67 -14.72
N VAL A 38 -10.32 -6.44 -15.99
CA VAL A 38 -10.93 -5.43 -16.85
C VAL A 38 -11.70 -6.14 -17.95
N ARG A 39 -12.95 -5.76 -18.15
CA ARG A 39 -13.75 -6.15 -19.31
C ARG A 39 -14.03 -4.91 -20.14
N ALA A 40 -13.80 -5.02 -21.44
CA ALA A 40 -14.05 -3.93 -22.37
C ALA A 40 -14.83 -4.45 -23.58
N ASP A 41 -15.95 -3.82 -23.86
CA ASP A 41 -16.76 -4.07 -25.05
C ASP A 41 -16.66 -2.83 -25.93
N ASN A 42 -16.14 -3.00 -27.15
CA ASN A 42 -15.86 -1.91 -28.07
C ASN A 42 -16.28 -2.26 -29.50
N GLU A 43 -16.98 -1.37 -30.17
CA GLU A 43 -17.42 -1.60 -31.55
C GLU A 43 -16.28 -1.54 -32.56
N LYS A 44 -15.20 -0.82 -32.26
CA LYS A 44 -14.01 -0.69 -33.11
C LYS A 44 -12.74 -0.95 -32.31
N PRO A 45 -11.66 -1.40 -32.98
CA PRO A 45 -10.37 -1.57 -32.31
C PRO A 45 -9.94 -0.30 -31.60
N LEU A 46 -9.34 -0.45 -30.42
CA LEU A 46 -8.80 0.66 -29.64
C LEU A 46 -7.52 0.25 -28.91
N LYS A 47 -6.72 1.24 -28.58
CA LYS A 47 -5.55 1.09 -27.71
C LYS A 47 -5.93 1.44 -26.28
N LEU A 48 -5.67 0.53 -25.34
CA LEU A 48 -5.84 0.77 -23.90
C LEU A 48 -4.46 0.84 -23.26
N LYS A 49 -4.20 1.95 -22.55
CA LYS A 49 -3.00 2.14 -21.73
C LYS A 49 -3.31 1.81 -20.29
N LEU A 50 -2.63 0.80 -19.76
CA LEU A 50 -2.78 0.30 -18.40
C LEU A 50 -1.63 0.86 -17.55
N ARG A 51 -1.94 1.57 -16.49
CA ARG A 51 -0.90 2.07 -15.59
C ARG A 51 -0.33 0.94 -14.75
N ILE A 52 0.97 0.71 -14.83
CA ILE A 52 1.70 -0.18 -13.93
C ILE A 52 2.37 0.67 -12.85
N PRO A 53 1.93 0.59 -11.58
CA PRO A 53 2.48 1.39 -10.50
C PRO A 53 3.93 1.04 -10.19
N ALA A 54 4.73 2.05 -9.80
CA ALA A 54 6.14 1.84 -9.49
C ALA A 54 6.40 0.88 -8.31
N TRP A 55 5.47 0.83 -7.34
CA TRP A 55 5.58 -0.07 -6.20
C TRP A 55 5.45 -1.55 -6.58
N SER A 56 4.84 -1.88 -7.72
CA SER A 56 4.68 -3.28 -8.15
C SER A 56 5.98 -3.90 -8.69
N GLY A 57 6.96 -3.07 -9.09
CA GLY A 57 8.16 -3.56 -9.76
C GLY A 57 7.87 -4.17 -11.14
N SER A 58 6.87 -5.04 -11.23
CA SER A 58 6.33 -5.62 -12.47
C SER A 58 4.87 -6.03 -12.28
N ALA A 59 4.18 -6.27 -13.38
CA ALA A 59 2.85 -6.87 -13.38
C ALA A 59 2.74 -7.94 -14.45
N ARG A 60 1.96 -8.99 -14.19
CA ARG A 60 1.52 -9.91 -15.25
C ARG A 60 0.24 -9.36 -15.85
N VAL A 61 0.20 -9.27 -17.16
CA VAL A 61 -0.95 -8.78 -17.93
C VAL A 61 -1.35 -9.87 -18.91
N ALA A 62 -2.60 -10.30 -18.84
CA ALA A 62 -3.16 -11.26 -19.79
C ALA A 62 -4.30 -10.59 -20.58
N VAL A 63 -4.16 -10.47 -21.88
CA VAL A 63 -5.17 -9.91 -22.79
C VAL A 63 -5.77 -11.05 -23.61
N ASN A 64 -7.06 -11.34 -23.40
CA ASN A 64 -7.75 -12.43 -24.08
C ASN A 64 -6.99 -13.77 -23.99
N GLY A 65 -6.36 -14.02 -22.82
CA GLY A 65 -5.59 -15.23 -22.53
C GLY A 65 -4.13 -15.22 -23.02
N ARG A 66 -3.66 -14.15 -23.67
CA ARG A 66 -2.24 -13.97 -24.02
C ARG A 66 -1.55 -13.18 -22.93
N GLU A 67 -0.61 -13.82 -22.25
CA GLU A 67 0.09 -13.23 -21.09
C GLU A 67 1.44 -12.61 -21.50
N HIS A 68 1.79 -11.50 -20.86
CA HIS A 68 3.10 -10.89 -20.88
C HIS A 68 3.42 -10.21 -19.53
N THR A 69 4.68 -9.84 -19.35
CA THR A 69 5.12 -9.06 -18.18
C THR A 69 5.24 -7.59 -18.54
N ALA A 70 4.58 -6.74 -17.80
CA ALA A 70 4.67 -5.29 -17.92
C ALA A 70 5.54 -4.70 -16.80
N VAL A 71 6.22 -3.59 -17.09
CA VAL A 71 7.07 -2.85 -16.16
C VAL A 71 6.41 -1.53 -15.75
N PRO A 72 6.84 -0.88 -14.67
CA PRO A 72 6.30 0.41 -14.23
C PRO A 72 6.22 1.46 -15.35
N GLY A 73 5.08 2.14 -15.41
CA GLY A 73 4.76 3.09 -16.48
C GLY A 73 3.38 2.82 -17.06
N TYR A 74 3.27 2.85 -18.37
CA TYR A 74 2.06 2.48 -19.10
C TYR A 74 2.33 1.31 -20.02
N ASP A 75 1.57 0.24 -19.83
CA ASP A 75 1.53 -0.91 -20.73
C ASP A 75 0.45 -0.69 -21.78
N GLU A 76 0.82 -0.76 -23.06
CA GLU A 76 -0.09 -0.51 -24.17
C GLU A 76 -0.62 -1.84 -24.73
N VAL A 77 -1.93 -2.02 -24.69
CA VAL A 77 -2.60 -3.21 -25.22
C VAL A 77 -3.58 -2.82 -26.32
N GLU A 78 -3.53 -3.61 -27.41
CA GLU A 78 -4.45 -3.46 -28.53
C GLU A 78 -5.68 -4.34 -28.29
N LEU A 79 -6.85 -3.73 -28.27
CA LEU A 79 -8.14 -4.41 -28.15
C LEU A 79 -8.82 -4.51 -29.49
N SER A 80 -9.16 -5.71 -29.94
CA SER A 80 -9.97 -5.92 -31.12
C SER A 80 -11.40 -5.44 -30.91
N ALA A 81 -12.15 -5.18 -31.98
CA ALA A 81 -13.58 -4.94 -31.85
C ALA A 81 -14.29 -6.15 -31.20
N GLY A 82 -15.28 -5.88 -30.37
CA GLY A 82 -16.03 -6.88 -29.60
C GLY A 82 -15.63 -6.91 -28.13
N SER A 83 -15.89 -8.03 -27.47
CA SER A 83 -15.64 -8.22 -26.05
C SER A 83 -14.19 -8.64 -25.79
N ASN A 84 -13.53 -7.93 -24.89
CA ASN A 84 -12.17 -8.17 -24.48
C ASN A 84 -12.08 -8.35 -22.97
N ARG A 85 -11.19 -9.25 -22.54
CA ARG A 85 -10.87 -9.47 -21.13
C ARG A 85 -9.39 -9.23 -20.90
N ILE A 86 -9.09 -8.42 -19.88
CA ILE A 86 -7.73 -8.17 -19.42
C ILE A 86 -7.66 -8.56 -17.96
N ASP A 87 -6.75 -9.45 -17.61
CA ASP A 87 -6.44 -9.81 -16.24
C ASP A 87 -5.06 -9.26 -15.89
N LEU A 88 -4.97 -8.51 -14.78
CA LEU A 88 -3.72 -7.99 -14.25
C LEU A 88 -3.44 -8.63 -12.88
N LYS A 89 -2.17 -8.92 -12.65
CA LYS A 89 -1.65 -9.35 -11.35
C LYS A 89 -0.45 -8.50 -11.00
N PHE A 90 -0.63 -7.63 -10.01
CA PHE A 90 0.42 -6.80 -9.43
C PHE A 90 1.16 -7.54 -8.32
N ASP A 91 2.44 -7.26 -8.18
CA ASP A 91 3.23 -7.73 -7.05
C ASP A 91 3.04 -6.78 -5.86
N LEU A 92 2.35 -7.26 -4.82
CA LEU A 92 2.14 -6.53 -3.56
C LEU A 92 3.28 -6.77 -2.56
N HIS A 93 4.51 -6.95 -3.04
CA HIS A 93 5.65 -7.25 -2.17
C HIS A 93 5.76 -6.26 -1.00
N PRO A 94 5.70 -6.74 0.27
CA PRO A 94 5.80 -5.85 1.42
C PRO A 94 7.22 -5.28 1.54
N GLN A 95 7.29 -3.99 1.80
CA GLN A 95 8.54 -3.24 1.96
C GLN A 95 8.63 -2.66 3.36
N VAL A 96 9.73 -2.90 4.03
CA VAL A 96 10.07 -2.21 5.28
C VAL A 96 10.80 -0.93 4.92
N ILE A 97 10.18 0.22 5.17
CA ILE A 97 10.71 1.54 4.84
C ILE A 97 11.20 2.19 6.12
N ARG A 98 12.49 2.54 6.17
CA ARG A 98 13.13 3.15 7.34
C ARG A 98 13.21 4.66 7.18
N PHE A 99 12.91 5.35 8.26
CA PHE A 99 13.02 6.80 8.36
C PHE A 99 13.89 7.18 9.56
N PRO A 100 14.73 8.21 9.44
CA PRO A 100 15.41 8.77 10.61
C PRO A 100 14.37 9.22 11.63
N TYR A 101 14.61 8.93 12.92
CA TYR A 101 13.71 9.32 13.99
C TYR A 101 13.58 10.85 14.04
N PRO A 102 12.38 11.42 13.90
CA PRO A 102 12.21 12.88 13.85
C PRO A 102 12.59 13.58 15.16
N GLY A 103 12.59 12.88 16.28
CA GLY A 103 13.00 13.39 17.59
C GLY A 103 14.50 13.25 17.85
N ASP A 104 15.27 12.60 16.97
CA ASP A 104 16.71 12.55 17.10
C ASP A 104 17.31 13.92 16.75
N PRO A 105 17.95 14.62 17.73
CA PRO A 105 18.50 15.96 17.50
C PRO A 105 19.51 16.01 16.35
N ASP A 106 20.15 14.89 16.01
CA ASP A 106 21.12 14.84 14.93
C ASP A 106 20.47 14.81 13.55
N ASN A 107 19.18 14.42 13.47
CA ASN A 107 18.40 14.35 12.23
C ASN A 107 17.67 15.65 11.89
N PHE A 108 17.64 16.64 12.79
CA PHE A 108 16.99 17.92 12.54
C PHE A 108 17.99 19.00 12.16
N PRO A 109 17.68 19.82 11.16
CA PRO A 109 18.36 21.11 10.97
C PRO A 109 18.30 21.94 12.25
N ALA A 110 19.37 22.68 12.55
CA ALA A 110 19.49 23.44 13.81
C ALA A 110 18.29 24.36 14.10
N TRP A 111 17.65 24.93 13.07
CA TRP A 111 16.46 25.79 13.20
C TRP A 111 15.20 25.01 13.61
N GLN A 112 15.06 23.74 13.21
CA GLN A 112 13.94 22.89 13.62
C GLN A 112 14.12 22.39 15.04
N ARG A 113 15.33 22.03 15.46
CA ARG A 113 15.68 21.69 16.84
C ARG A 113 15.25 22.80 17.80
N ARG A 114 15.62 24.04 17.47
CA ARG A 114 15.27 25.21 18.26
C ARG A 114 13.77 25.38 18.42
N ARG A 115 13.00 25.23 17.37
CA ARG A 115 11.53 25.39 17.36
C ARG A 115 10.81 24.30 18.14
N TYR A 116 11.33 23.09 18.17
CA TYR A 116 10.68 21.93 18.81
C TYR A 116 10.98 21.84 20.30
N TYR A 117 12.18 22.22 20.71
CA TYR A 117 12.66 22.10 22.09
C TYR A 117 12.75 23.42 22.86
N GLU A 118 12.56 24.56 22.22
CA GLU A 118 12.61 25.87 22.88
C GLU A 118 11.46 26.01 23.89
N GLY A 119 11.81 26.08 25.18
CA GLY A 119 10.85 26.20 26.29
C GLY A 119 10.22 24.89 26.78
N LYS A 120 10.70 23.74 26.32
CA LYS A 120 10.33 22.44 26.88
C LYS A 120 11.40 21.93 27.81
N ASP A 121 10.98 21.49 29.01
CA ASP A 121 11.86 20.73 29.89
C ASP A 121 12.19 19.39 29.20
N THR A 122 13.44 19.23 28.82
CA THR A 122 13.93 18.01 28.19
C THR A 122 14.55 17.04 29.20
N GLU A 123 14.57 17.39 30.49
CA GLU A 123 14.97 16.48 31.54
C GLU A 123 13.89 15.40 31.70
N GLY A 124 14.24 14.18 31.35
CA GLY A 124 13.34 13.01 31.36
C GLY A 124 12.72 12.64 30.02
N LEU A 125 12.88 13.42 28.95
CA LEU A 125 12.56 12.95 27.62
C LEU A 125 13.58 11.90 27.18
N VAL A 126 13.13 10.67 27.04
CA VAL A 126 13.92 9.63 26.37
C VAL A 126 14.06 10.03 24.90
N LEU A 127 15.17 10.66 24.55
CA LEU A 127 15.48 10.97 23.18
C LEU A 127 15.77 9.65 22.47
N HIS A 128 14.79 9.13 21.75
CA HIS A 128 14.99 7.96 20.91
C HIS A 128 15.93 8.34 19.76
N ARG A 129 17.09 7.73 19.74
CA ARG A 129 18.02 7.79 18.61
C ARG A 129 17.74 6.60 17.69
N GLY A 130 17.90 6.81 16.40
CA GLY A 130 17.80 5.74 15.43
C GLY A 130 16.76 5.98 14.35
N TYR A 131 16.10 4.93 13.95
CA TYR A 131 15.18 4.95 12.83
C TYR A 131 13.81 4.43 13.24
N TYR A 132 12.77 5.02 12.67
CA TYR A 132 11.49 4.37 12.56
C TYR A 132 11.46 3.45 11.35
N ALA A 133 10.63 2.44 11.41
CA ALA A 133 10.28 1.67 10.25
C ALA A 133 8.76 1.67 10.07
N THR A 134 8.32 1.72 8.84
CA THR A 134 6.94 1.49 8.45
C THR A 134 6.89 0.37 7.42
N VAL A 135 5.72 -0.22 7.23
CA VAL A 135 5.52 -1.27 6.24
C VAL A 135 4.51 -0.80 5.21
N ALA A 136 4.91 -0.88 3.94
CA ALA A 136 4.03 -0.66 2.81
C ALA A 136 3.87 -1.96 2.02
N ALA A 137 2.67 -2.24 1.54
CA ALA A 137 2.38 -3.37 0.67
C ALA A 137 1.52 -2.90 -0.50
N GLY A 138 2.12 -2.82 -1.68
CA GLY A 138 1.47 -2.20 -2.82
C GLY A 138 1.05 -0.77 -2.52
N PRO A 139 -0.24 -0.43 -2.68
CA PRO A 139 -0.76 0.91 -2.40
C PRO A 139 -1.08 1.14 -0.92
N LEU A 140 -0.97 0.12 -0.07
CA LEU A 140 -1.33 0.19 1.33
C LEU A 140 -0.14 0.59 2.20
N LEU A 141 -0.35 1.56 3.08
CA LEU A 141 0.46 1.78 4.25
C LEU A 141 -0.16 1.02 5.42
N LEU A 142 0.64 0.24 6.14
CA LEU A 142 0.15 -0.61 7.22
C LEU A 142 0.37 0.06 8.58
N SER A 143 -0.52 -0.25 9.51
CA SER A 143 -0.54 0.31 10.86
C SER A 143 -0.82 -0.76 11.90
N ARG A 144 -0.25 -0.58 13.07
CA ARG A 144 -0.67 -1.25 14.31
C ARG A 144 -1.82 -0.45 14.91
N SER A 145 -2.75 -1.10 15.59
CA SER A 145 -3.91 -0.43 16.19
C SER A 145 -4.44 -1.19 17.39
N LYS A 146 -4.98 -0.48 18.38
CA LYS A 146 -5.78 -1.07 19.46
C LYS A 146 -6.95 -1.88 18.93
N LEU A 147 -7.53 -1.48 17.81
CA LEU A 147 -8.63 -2.18 17.16
C LEU A 147 -8.32 -3.65 16.87
N ILE A 148 -7.06 -3.94 16.56
CA ILE A 148 -6.57 -5.28 16.23
C ILE A 148 -5.69 -5.89 17.33
N GLY A 149 -5.84 -5.39 18.56
CA GLY A 149 -5.22 -5.97 19.75
C GLY A 149 -3.82 -5.48 20.09
N SER A 150 -3.27 -4.47 19.40
CA SER A 150 -1.99 -3.87 19.79
C SER A 150 -2.15 -3.05 21.08
N THR A 151 -1.24 -3.21 22.03
CA THR A 151 -1.21 -2.39 23.25
C THR A 151 -0.55 -1.03 22.99
N GLU A 152 -0.81 -0.06 23.88
CA GLU A 152 -0.13 1.25 23.81
C GLU A 152 1.38 1.10 23.95
N GLU A 153 1.82 0.27 24.86
CA GLU A 153 3.24 0.01 25.12
C GLU A 153 3.93 -0.53 23.86
N GLU A 154 3.29 -1.48 23.16
CA GLU A 154 3.82 -2.03 21.90
C GLU A 154 3.86 -0.98 20.79
N MET A 155 2.84 -0.09 20.71
CA MET A 155 2.76 0.93 19.66
C MET A 155 3.77 2.07 19.85
N PHE A 156 4.13 2.37 21.11
CA PHE A 156 5.07 3.44 21.44
C PHE A 156 6.46 2.93 21.83
N ALA A 157 6.67 1.63 21.83
CA ALA A 157 8.01 1.05 22.01
C ALA A 157 8.96 1.53 20.90
N PRO A 158 10.26 1.63 21.18
CA PRO A 158 11.26 1.87 20.14
C PRO A 158 11.10 0.85 19.01
N SER A 159 11.21 1.33 17.78
CA SER A 159 11.03 0.47 16.60
C SER A 159 12.07 -0.65 16.56
N VAL A 160 11.62 -1.88 16.70
CA VAL A 160 12.45 -3.06 16.54
C VAL A 160 13.02 -3.12 15.12
N LEU A 161 12.17 -2.76 14.14
CA LEU A 161 12.54 -2.73 12.72
C LEU A 161 13.42 -1.53 12.33
N GLY A 162 13.58 -0.57 13.22
CA GLY A 162 14.47 0.57 13.02
C GLY A 162 15.94 0.18 12.90
N ASN A 163 16.32 -0.94 13.49
CA ASN A 163 17.70 -1.43 13.50
C ASN A 163 17.88 -2.59 12.52
N GLY A 164 18.92 -2.52 11.69
CA GLY A 164 19.25 -3.61 10.74
C GLY A 164 18.33 -3.65 9.50
N SER A 165 18.46 -4.73 8.75
CA SER A 165 17.62 -5.06 7.59
C SER A 165 16.62 -6.14 7.98
N TRP A 166 15.37 -5.94 7.61
CA TRP A 166 14.27 -6.85 7.89
C TRP A 166 13.51 -7.21 6.62
N LYS A 167 13.21 -8.47 6.46
CA LYS A 167 12.26 -8.98 5.48
C LYS A 167 10.90 -9.07 6.14
N CYS A 168 9.86 -8.71 5.40
CA CYS A 168 8.48 -8.81 5.85
C CYS A 168 7.70 -9.78 4.97
N ARG A 169 6.92 -10.64 5.62
CA ARG A 169 5.91 -11.47 4.98
C ARG A 169 4.56 -11.11 5.56
N LEU A 170 3.57 -10.90 4.70
CA LEU A 170 2.19 -10.66 5.11
C LEU A 170 1.35 -11.90 4.87
N VAL A 171 0.64 -12.31 5.89
CA VAL A 171 -0.36 -13.37 5.83
C VAL A 171 -1.73 -12.70 5.99
N PRO A 172 -2.62 -12.75 4.99
CA PRO A 172 -3.94 -12.15 5.10
C PRO A 172 -4.69 -12.71 6.31
N GLU A 173 -5.29 -11.83 7.10
CA GLU A 173 -6.05 -12.18 8.28
C GLU A 173 -7.33 -11.34 8.33
N LYS A 174 -8.47 -12.02 8.50
CA LYS A 174 -9.76 -11.35 8.57
C LYS A 174 -9.97 -10.77 9.98
N MET A 175 -9.97 -9.45 10.07
CA MET A 175 -10.12 -8.72 11.32
C MET A 175 -11.41 -7.92 11.32
N PRO A 176 -12.22 -7.95 12.39
CA PRO A 176 -13.45 -7.16 12.47
C PRO A 176 -13.19 -5.66 12.34
N GLY A 177 -14.00 -4.96 11.52
CA GLY A 177 -13.90 -3.51 11.33
C GLY A 177 -12.69 -3.03 10.51
N VAL A 178 -11.95 -3.95 9.90
CA VAL A 178 -10.75 -3.68 9.11
C VAL A 178 -10.99 -4.08 7.67
N PHE A 179 -10.63 -3.20 6.74
CA PHE A 179 -10.72 -3.48 5.30
C PHE A 179 -9.64 -4.48 4.85
N ALA A 180 -8.38 -4.21 5.20
CA ALA A 180 -7.25 -5.07 4.88
C ALA A 180 -6.44 -5.39 6.15
N GLY A 181 -6.60 -6.60 6.67
CA GLY A 181 -5.90 -7.09 7.85
C GLY A 181 -4.85 -8.16 7.49
N PHE A 182 -3.73 -8.14 8.19
CA PHE A 182 -2.65 -9.08 7.99
C PHE A 182 -1.96 -9.41 9.31
N LYS A 183 -1.45 -10.64 9.42
CA LYS A 183 -0.35 -10.96 10.32
C LYS A 183 0.95 -10.64 9.59
N ALA A 184 1.71 -9.68 10.09
CA ALA A 184 3.03 -9.37 9.58
C ALA A 184 4.08 -10.20 10.32
N GLU A 185 4.93 -10.89 9.58
CA GLU A 185 6.04 -11.71 10.08
C GLU A 185 7.35 -11.12 9.56
N PHE A 186 8.22 -10.72 10.48
CA PHE A 186 9.48 -10.08 10.17
C PHE A 186 10.64 -11.02 10.51
N THR A 187 11.67 -11.01 9.67
CA THR A 187 12.90 -11.75 9.90
C THR A 187 14.09 -10.84 9.57
N SER A 188 14.99 -10.65 10.55
CA SER A 188 16.23 -9.90 10.34
C SER A 188 17.27 -10.74 9.61
N ASP A 189 18.28 -10.07 9.04
CA ASP A 189 19.43 -10.77 8.46
C ASP A 189 20.25 -11.56 9.51
N ALA A 190 20.10 -11.23 10.80
CA ALA A 190 20.68 -11.98 11.93
C ALA A 190 19.83 -13.20 12.37
N GLY A 191 18.65 -13.40 11.76
CA GLY A 191 17.74 -14.50 12.09
C GLY A 191 16.80 -14.20 13.25
N GLU A 192 16.74 -12.97 13.74
CA GLU A 192 15.75 -12.56 14.72
C GLU A 192 14.36 -12.52 14.07
N THR A 193 13.33 -12.85 14.83
CA THR A 193 11.95 -12.89 14.35
C THR A 193 11.04 -12.03 15.21
N PHE A 194 10.11 -11.33 14.55
CA PHE A 194 9.06 -10.56 15.21
C PHE A 194 7.77 -10.71 14.42
N SER A 195 6.63 -10.75 15.11
CA SER A 195 5.33 -10.78 14.42
C SER A 195 4.29 -9.95 15.16
N CYS A 196 3.41 -9.29 14.40
CA CYS A 196 2.28 -8.53 14.94
C CYS A 196 1.10 -8.50 13.96
N GLY A 197 -0.08 -8.21 14.49
CA GLY A 197 -1.24 -7.84 13.68
C GLY A 197 -1.06 -6.45 13.09
N VAL A 198 -1.43 -6.28 11.82
CA VAL A 198 -1.40 -5.00 11.12
C VAL A 198 -2.64 -4.85 10.25
N CYS A 199 -3.06 -3.61 10.05
CA CYS A 199 -4.15 -3.29 9.13
C CYS A 199 -3.79 -2.10 8.25
N ASP A 200 -4.58 -1.87 7.22
CA ASP A 200 -4.47 -0.66 6.42
C ASP A 200 -4.68 0.60 7.29
N PHE A 201 -3.93 1.65 6.96
CA PHE A 201 -3.95 2.91 7.71
C PHE A 201 -5.34 3.55 7.81
N ALA A 202 -6.15 3.46 6.74
CA ALA A 202 -7.50 4.01 6.73
C ALA A 202 -8.41 3.31 7.76
N SER A 203 -8.33 1.99 7.88
CA SER A 203 -9.05 1.22 8.90
C SER A 203 -8.59 1.56 10.30
N ALA A 204 -7.27 1.70 10.52
CA ALA A 204 -6.72 2.05 11.83
C ALA A 204 -7.22 3.41 12.34
N GLY A 205 -7.46 4.37 11.44
CA GLY A 205 -7.96 5.71 11.75
C GLY A 205 -9.47 5.85 11.81
N ASN A 206 -10.23 4.89 11.30
CA ASN A 206 -11.68 4.99 11.08
C ASN A 206 -12.48 4.25 12.13
N ILE A 207 -12.34 4.62 13.41
CA ILE A 207 -13.11 3.97 14.48
C ILE A 207 -14.17 4.91 15.03
N ASP A 208 -15.41 4.47 14.98
CA ASP A 208 -16.58 5.07 15.65
C ASP A 208 -16.59 4.70 17.16
N SER A 209 -15.57 5.09 17.90
CA SER A 209 -15.55 4.86 19.34
C SER A 209 -15.32 6.14 20.12
N ALA A 210 -15.90 6.24 21.31
CA ALA A 210 -15.71 7.36 22.24
C ALA A 210 -14.28 7.39 22.83
N ASP A 211 -13.53 6.32 22.71
CA ASP A 211 -12.14 6.23 23.16
C ASP A 211 -11.17 6.87 22.17
N PRO A 212 -10.13 7.57 22.65
CA PRO A 212 -9.09 8.09 21.77
C PRO A 212 -8.45 6.94 21.00
N LYS A 213 -8.50 7.08 19.68
CA LYS A 213 -8.01 6.08 18.76
C LYS A 213 -6.50 6.08 18.77
N LEU A 214 -5.92 5.01 19.30
CA LEU A 214 -4.49 4.83 19.30
C LEU A 214 -4.11 3.87 18.18
N PHE A 215 -3.31 4.37 17.27
CA PHE A 215 -2.69 3.59 16.22
C PHE A 215 -1.27 4.11 15.95
N SER A 216 -0.43 3.26 15.41
CA SER A 216 0.93 3.61 15.02
C SER A 216 1.25 3.04 13.64
N MET A 217 1.82 3.88 12.78
CA MET A 217 2.40 3.45 11.50
C MET A 217 3.83 2.91 11.66
N PHE A 218 4.39 3.01 12.88
CA PHE A 218 5.77 2.65 13.15
C PHE A 218 5.85 1.31 13.88
N PHE A 219 6.91 0.57 13.56
CA PHE A 219 7.18 -0.80 14.01
C PHE A 219 8.55 -0.92 14.66
#